data_70f8b4ec8658142ee6243805b3dbe48f
#
_entry.id   70f8b4ec8658142ee6243805b3dbe48f
#
_cell.length_a   1.000
_cell.length_b   1.000
_cell.length_c   1.000
_cell.angle_alpha   90.00
_cell.angle_beta   90.00
_cell.angle_gamma   90.00
#
_symmetry.space_group_name_H-M   'P 1'
#
loop_
_entity.id
_entity.type
_entity.pdbx_description
1 polymer ?
#
loop_
_entity_poly.entity_id
_entity_poly.type
_entity_poly.pdbx_seq_one_letter_code
_entity_poly.pdbx_strand_id
1 'polypeptide(L)'
;MITINDYPIGNECYPNNERIYKIKNYDTDYFVIDFKYETDLDISILIMCKKYLDDVFNNPKVILVMKYVPYSRMDRNIEGYMFSLKYFCQLINDLKFHKVLVLDTHSNVTTTLLDRCEEIDIQQYIDEIFDKEKIDYVFYPDNGSMERYSEILKLPNDITYFYGNKKRDLQTGKIINYELVDCPDIQNKNILIIDDLCAFGGTFKLAGEKLKEKGANDILLYVSHCENSIYKGELIKSKLLDKIYTTDSILSDWSSNLIYNIGD
;
A
#
# COMPACT_ATOMS: atom_id res chain seq x y z
N MET A 1 0.10 12.97 6.70
CA MET A 1 -0.57 14.25 6.31
C MET A 1 -2.08 14.04 6.23
N ILE A 2 -2.90 15.04 6.67
CA ILE A 2 -4.37 14.93 6.62
C ILE A 2 -4.94 16.15 5.91
N THR A 3 -5.88 15.93 4.98
CA THR A 3 -6.65 16.99 4.35
C THR A 3 -8.15 16.83 4.62
N ILE A 4 -8.90 17.91 4.58
CA ILE A 4 -10.37 17.91 4.59
C ILE A 4 -10.83 18.63 3.32
N ASN A 5 -11.55 17.93 2.45
CA ASN A 5 -11.97 18.47 1.14
C ASN A 5 -10.79 19.14 0.41
N ASP A 6 -9.68 18.41 0.26
CA ASP A 6 -8.40 18.80 -0.38
C ASP A 6 -7.62 19.92 0.32
N TYR A 7 -8.11 20.46 1.43
CA TYR A 7 -7.38 21.48 2.19
C TYR A 7 -6.61 20.86 3.36
N PRO A 8 -5.29 21.08 3.42
CA PRO A 8 -4.48 20.55 4.50
C PRO A 8 -4.87 21.21 5.83
N ILE A 9 -4.83 20.42 6.89
CA ILE A 9 -5.02 20.92 8.25
C ILE A 9 -3.78 21.70 8.66
N GLY A 10 -3.96 22.91 9.12
CA GLY A 10 -2.86 23.75 9.62
C GLY A 10 -2.14 23.05 10.78
N ASN A 11 -0.81 23.13 10.77
CA ASN A 11 0.07 22.39 11.68
C ASN A 11 1.03 23.33 12.40
N GLU A 12 0.48 24.18 13.27
CA GLU A 12 1.24 25.04 14.17
C GLU A 12 1.45 24.34 15.52
N CYS A 13 2.41 24.83 16.32
CA CYS A 13 2.68 24.27 17.64
C CYS A 13 2.87 25.34 18.69
N TYR A 14 2.46 25.03 19.91
CA TYR A 14 2.93 25.73 21.10
C TYR A 14 4.40 25.37 21.42
N PRO A 15 5.09 26.15 22.25
CA PRO A 15 6.48 25.88 22.63
C PRO A 15 6.74 24.49 23.28
N ASN A 16 5.72 23.89 23.86
CA ASN A 16 5.75 22.53 24.45
C ASN A 16 5.44 21.44 23.42
N ASN A 17 5.38 21.75 22.11
CA ASN A 17 5.03 20.87 21.01
C ASN A 17 3.56 20.40 20.96
N GLU A 18 2.65 20.94 21.77
CA GLU A 18 1.22 20.75 21.54
C GLU A 18 0.79 21.37 20.22
N ARG A 19 0.03 20.61 19.43
CA ARG A 19 -0.38 21.03 18.09
C ARG A 19 -1.59 21.92 18.12
N ILE A 20 -1.59 22.93 17.24
CA ILE A 20 -2.74 23.80 16.94
C ILE A 20 -3.25 23.43 15.57
N TYR A 21 -4.50 22.96 15.48
CA TYR A 21 -5.09 22.59 14.21
C TYR A 21 -6.00 23.68 13.69
N LYS A 22 -5.65 24.25 12.54
CA LYS A 22 -6.50 25.21 11.83
C LYS A 22 -7.27 24.49 10.76
N ILE A 23 -8.59 24.52 10.86
CA ILE A 23 -9.50 23.96 9.88
C ILE A 23 -10.16 25.13 9.15
N LYS A 24 -10.25 25.03 7.83
CA LYS A 24 -10.93 26.01 6.98
C LYS A 24 -12.43 26.07 7.33
N ASN A 25 -13.05 27.21 7.19
CA ASN A 25 -14.51 27.32 7.26
C ASN A 25 -15.13 26.67 6.02
N TYR A 26 -16.13 25.83 6.23
CA TYR A 26 -16.87 25.13 5.19
C TYR A 26 -18.37 25.51 5.27
N ASP A 27 -19.01 25.57 4.11
CA ASP A 27 -20.45 25.68 3.97
C ASP A 27 -20.96 24.41 3.27
N THR A 28 -20.87 23.29 4.00
CA THR A 28 -21.27 21.97 3.53
C THR A 28 -21.52 21.04 4.71
N ASP A 29 -22.36 20.04 4.50
CA ASP A 29 -22.62 18.92 5.41
C ASP A 29 -21.97 17.60 4.93
N TYR A 30 -21.14 17.67 3.90
CA TYR A 30 -20.46 16.55 3.29
C TYR A 30 -18.94 16.79 3.28
N PHE A 31 -18.19 15.85 3.87
CA PHE A 31 -16.74 15.95 4.01
C PHE A 31 -16.02 14.69 3.52
N VAL A 32 -14.87 14.92 2.93
CA VAL A 32 -13.88 13.87 2.64
C VAL A 32 -12.65 14.18 3.47
N ILE A 33 -12.26 13.24 4.34
CA ILE A 33 -10.96 13.27 5.01
C ILE A 33 -10.04 12.34 4.26
N ASP A 34 -8.98 12.89 3.65
CA ASP A 34 -7.89 12.09 3.12
C ASP A 34 -6.83 11.93 4.20
N PHE A 35 -6.58 10.68 4.59
CA PHE A 35 -5.69 10.31 5.68
C PHE A 35 -4.47 9.57 5.14
N LYS A 36 -3.35 10.27 5.02
CA LYS A 36 -2.05 9.68 4.74
C LYS A 36 -1.30 9.45 6.05
N TYR A 37 -1.12 8.17 6.40
CA TYR A 37 -0.40 7.76 7.59
C TYR A 37 1.12 7.94 7.43
N GLU A 38 1.74 8.64 8.35
CA GLU A 38 3.19 8.81 8.46
C GLU A 38 3.70 8.39 9.85
N THR A 39 2.91 8.71 10.88
CA THR A 39 3.21 8.41 12.30
C THR A 39 1.93 8.16 13.10
N ASP A 40 2.06 7.55 14.28
CA ASP A 40 0.92 7.34 15.19
C ASP A 40 0.25 8.65 15.63
N LEU A 41 0.94 9.78 15.56
CA LEU A 41 0.35 11.10 15.81
C LEU A 41 -0.78 11.42 14.83
N ASP A 42 -0.68 10.97 13.59
CA ASP A 42 -1.70 11.21 12.56
C ASP A 42 -3.05 10.60 12.95
N ILE A 43 -3.03 9.47 13.69
CA ILE A 43 -4.25 8.84 14.22
C ILE A 43 -4.95 9.77 15.21
N SER A 44 -4.19 10.41 16.10
CA SER A 44 -4.75 11.38 17.06
C SER A 44 -5.35 12.59 16.35
N ILE A 45 -4.70 13.06 15.29
CA ILE A 45 -5.21 14.17 14.46
C ILE A 45 -6.52 13.76 13.77
N LEU A 46 -6.58 12.56 13.19
CA LEU A 46 -7.78 12.02 12.55
C LEU A 46 -8.97 11.98 13.50
N ILE A 47 -8.74 11.49 14.74
CA ILE A 47 -9.78 11.42 15.78
C ILE A 47 -10.31 12.83 16.09
N MET A 48 -9.42 13.80 16.32
CA MET A 48 -9.80 15.18 16.63
C MET A 48 -10.55 15.84 15.48
N CYS A 49 -10.10 15.65 14.24
CA CYS A 49 -10.77 16.18 13.05
C CYS A 49 -12.19 15.65 12.91
N LYS A 50 -12.37 14.30 13.02
CA LYS A 50 -13.70 13.73 12.92
C LYS A 50 -14.63 14.24 14.00
N LYS A 51 -14.17 14.29 15.27
CA LYS A 51 -14.95 14.82 16.39
C LYS A 51 -15.29 16.31 16.22
N TYR A 52 -14.34 17.12 15.73
CA TYR A 52 -14.60 18.53 15.42
C TYR A 52 -15.70 18.69 14.36
N LEU A 53 -15.65 17.91 13.28
CA LEU A 53 -16.65 17.96 12.23
C LEU A 53 -18.03 17.56 12.77
N ASP A 54 -18.11 16.52 13.60
CA ASP A 54 -19.36 16.06 14.21
C ASP A 54 -19.99 17.12 15.11
N ASP A 55 -19.19 17.81 15.89
CA ASP A 55 -19.64 18.85 16.83
C ASP A 55 -20.09 20.13 16.10
N VAL A 56 -19.25 20.62 15.18
CA VAL A 56 -19.50 21.93 14.51
C VAL A 56 -20.59 21.83 13.44
N PHE A 57 -20.67 20.70 12.72
CA PHE A 57 -21.61 20.52 11.60
C PHE A 57 -22.75 19.55 11.92
N ASN A 58 -22.98 19.25 13.20
CA ASN A 58 -24.08 18.42 13.67
C ASN A 58 -24.15 17.03 13.02
N ASN A 59 -23.07 16.26 13.15
CA ASN A 59 -22.90 14.92 12.59
C ASN A 59 -23.07 14.85 11.06
N PRO A 60 -22.22 15.51 10.31
CA PRO A 60 -22.27 15.55 8.85
C PRO A 60 -21.90 14.18 8.25
N LYS A 61 -22.11 14.01 6.94
CA LYS A 61 -21.61 12.86 6.22
C LYS A 61 -20.10 13.00 5.98
N VAL A 62 -19.30 12.17 6.63
CA VAL A 62 -17.82 12.16 6.48
C VAL A 62 -17.37 10.85 5.86
N ILE A 63 -16.72 10.94 4.70
CA ILE A 63 -15.99 9.82 4.10
C ILE A 63 -14.52 9.89 4.57
N LEU A 64 -13.98 8.75 4.99
CA LEU A 64 -12.56 8.58 5.22
C LEU A 64 -11.92 7.89 4.02
N VAL A 65 -10.95 8.55 3.41
CA VAL A 65 -10.05 7.95 2.41
C VAL A 65 -8.74 7.61 3.12
N MET A 66 -8.50 6.34 3.35
CA MET A 66 -7.32 5.83 4.05
C MET A 66 -6.65 4.81 3.13
N LYS A 67 -5.92 5.29 2.12
CA LYS A 67 -5.31 4.44 1.11
C LYS A 67 -4.47 3.33 1.77
N TYR A 68 -3.53 3.66 2.64
CA TYR A 68 -2.80 2.68 3.45
C TYR A 68 -3.44 2.53 4.83
N VAL A 69 -3.72 1.30 5.24
CA VAL A 69 -4.28 1.00 6.56
C VAL A 69 -3.14 0.73 7.56
N PRO A 70 -2.97 1.57 8.59
CA PRO A 70 -1.98 1.35 9.64
C PRO A 70 -2.14 -0.03 10.31
N TYR A 71 -1.01 -0.63 10.68
CA TYR A 71 -0.95 -1.94 11.34
C TYR A 71 -1.44 -3.12 10.51
N SER A 72 -1.69 -2.97 9.20
CA SER A 72 -2.24 -4.01 8.32
C SER A 72 -1.46 -5.33 8.35
N ARG A 73 -0.14 -5.30 8.61
CA ARG A 73 0.71 -6.50 8.75
C ARG A 73 0.55 -7.24 10.08
N MET A 74 -0.13 -6.63 11.07
CA MET A 74 -0.46 -7.27 12.37
C MET A 74 -1.93 -7.71 12.37
N ASP A 75 -2.27 -8.60 11.44
CA ASP A 75 -3.61 -9.01 11.03
C ASP A 75 -4.12 -10.29 11.71
N ARG A 76 -3.35 -10.82 12.65
CA ARG A 76 -3.68 -12.07 13.35
C ARG A 76 -3.19 -12.06 14.80
N ASN A 77 -3.74 -12.96 15.60
CA ASN A 77 -3.26 -13.16 16.96
C ASN A 77 -1.99 -14.03 16.94
N ILE A 78 -0.90 -13.49 17.43
CA ILE A 78 0.38 -14.18 17.60
C ILE A 78 0.75 -14.06 19.08
N GLU A 79 1.12 -15.17 19.73
CA GLU A 79 1.48 -15.19 21.14
C GLU A 79 2.59 -14.16 21.44
N GLY A 80 2.36 -13.32 22.44
CA GLY A 80 3.28 -12.24 22.84
C GLY A 80 3.21 -10.97 22.00
N TYR A 81 2.35 -10.92 20.96
CA TYR A 81 2.17 -9.74 20.11
C TYR A 81 0.73 -9.25 20.12
N MET A 82 0.58 -7.93 20.07
CA MET A 82 -0.74 -7.31 19.97
C MET A 82 -1.29 -7.46 18.55
N PHE A 83 -2.56 -7.87 18.42
CA PHE A 83 -3.29 -7.81 17.15
C PHE A 83 -3.71 -6.35 16.88
N SER A 84 -2.73 -5.51 16.52
CA SER A 84 -2.89 -4.05 16.46
C SER A 84 -3.92 -3.62 15.43
N LEU A 85 -4.00 -4.29 14.27
CA LEU A 85 -5.00 -4.01 13.24
C LEU A 85 -6.43 -4.07 13.79
N LYS A 86 -6.74 -5.09 14.62
CA LYS A 86 -8.07 -5.23 15.22
C LYS A 86 -8.46 -4.00 16.05
N TYR A 87 -7.56 -3.55 16.88
CA TYR A 87 -7.84 -2.41 17.78
C TYR A 87 -7.89 -1.09 17.02
N PHE A 88 -7.07 -0.94 15.99
CA PHE A 88 -7.13 0.20 15.09
C PHE A 88 -8.46 0.24 14.34
N CYS A 89 -8.91 -0.88 13.75
CA CYS A 89 -10.20 -0.95 13.08
C CYS A 89 -11.38 -0.62 14.03
N GLN A 90 -11.35 -1.11 15.29
CA GLN A 90 -12.35 -0.74 16.29
C GLN A 90 -12.39 0.77 16.54
N LEU A 91 -11.22 1.41 16.68
CA LEU A 91 -11.11 2.85 16.84
C LEU A 91 -11.73 3.61 15.66
N ILE A 92 -11.46 3.18 14.41
CA ILE A 92 -12.06 3.78 13.21
C ILE A 92 -13.58 3.57 13.19
N ASN A 93 -14.08 2.39 13.56
CA ASN A 93 -15.52 2.08 13.63
C ASN A 93 -16.23 2.97 14.66
N ASP A 94 -15.61 3.23 15.81
CA ASP A 94 -16.14 4.09 16.87
C ASP A 94 -16.29 5.55 16.42
N LEU A 95 -15.50 5.99 15.42
CA LEU A 95 -15.63 7.31 14.82
C LEU A 95 -16.83 7.44 13.86
N LYS A 96 -17.50 6.35 13.50
CA LYS A 96 -18.76 6.31 12.73
C LYS A 96 -18.69 7.09 11.41
N PHE A 97 -17.61 6.90 10.63
CA PHE A 97 -17.55 7.45 9.28
C PHE A 97 -18.74 6.96 8.44
N HIS A 98 -19.21 7.81 7.53
CA HIS A 98 -20.29 7.44 6.60
C HIS A 98 -19.81 6.34 5.64
N LYS A 99 -18.54 6.37 5.24
CA LYS A 99 -17.86 5.39 4.40
C LYS A 99 -16.36 5.43 4.70
N VAL A 100 -15.68 4.29 4.60
CA VAL A 100 -14.23 4.16 4.68
C VAL A 100 -13.73 3.57 3.36
N LEU A 101 -12.89 4.30 2.65
CA LEU A 101 -12.24 3.86 1.43
C LEU A 101 -10.79 3.46 1.75
N VAL A 102 -10.40 2.25 1.38
CA VAL A 102 -9.05 1.72 1.55
C VAL A 102 -8.50 1.25 0.22
N LEU A 103 -7.18 1.18 0.09
CA LEU A 103 -6.55 0.72 -1.15
C LEU A 103 -5.75 -0.54 -0.83
N ASP A 104 -5.97 -1.60 -1.62
CA ASP A 104 -5.13 -2.80 -1.68
C ASP A 104 -4.67 -3.29 -0.30
N THR A 105 -5.62 -3.65 0.54
CA THR A 105 -5.34 -4.03 1.92
C THR A 105 -4.49 -5.30 1.99
N HIS A 106 -3.56 -5.38 2.93
CA HIS A 106 -2.63 -6.50 3.07
C HIS A 106 -3.31 -7.87 3.20
N SER A 107 -4.52 -7.90 3.77
CA SER A 107 -5.35 -9.10 3.87
C SER A 107 -6.83 -8.74 4.01
N ASN A 108 -7.71 -9.68 3.68
CA ASN A 108 -9.17 -9.56 3.82
C ASN A 108 -9.62 -9.34 5.28
N VAL A 109 -8.73 -9.52 6.26
CA VAL A 109 -9.01 -9.23 7.67
C VAL A 109 -9.32 -7.75 7.86
N THR A 110 -8.65 -6.86 7.15
CA THR A 110 -8.88 -5.41 7.22
C THR A 110 -10.31 -5.05 6.83
N THR A 111 -10.76 -5.49 5.66
CA THR A 111 -12.11 -5.20 5.14
C THR A 111 -13.21 -5.88 5.95
N THR A 112 -12.89 -7.02 6.58
CA THR A 112 -13.81 -7.73 7.50
C THR A 112 -13.99 -7.00 8.83
N LEU A 113 -12.93 -6.34 9.34
CA LEU A 113 -12.94 -5.65 10.63
C LEU A 113 -13.48 -4.21 10.55
N LEU A 114 -13.37 -3.56 9.40
CA LEU A 114 -13.83 -2.18 9.19
C LEU A 114 -15.31 -2.14 8.79
N ASP A 115 -16.10 -1.34 9.50
CA ASP A 115 -17.47 -1.03 9.13
C ASP A 115 -17.53 -0.11 7.92
N ARG A 116 -18.53 -0.33 7.02
CA ARG A 116 -18.76 0.53 5.83
C ARG A 116 -17.50 0.74 4.98
N CYS A 117 -16.68 -0.30 4.91
CA CYS A 117 -15.44 -0.32 4.17
C CYS A 117 -15.70 -0.69 2.70
N GLU A 118 -15.08 0.05 1.79
CA GLU A 118 -14.97 -0.32 0.39
C GLU A 118 -13.50 -0.23 -0.04
N GLU A 119 -13.06 -1.20 -0.82
CA GLU A 119 -11.71 -1.24 -1.35
C GLU A 119 -11.68 -0.54 -2.72
N ILE A 120 -10.69 0.34 -2.91
CA ILE A 120 -10.43 1.02 -4.18
C ILE A 120 -9.89 -0.01 -5.15
N ASP A 121 -10.49 -0.10 -6.35
CA ASP A 121 -10.05 -1.03 -7.38
C ASP A 121 -8.67 -0.65 -7.93
N ILE A 122 -7.73 -1.57 -7.82
CA ILE A 122 -6.36 -1.39 -8.33
C ILE A 122 -6.21 -1.70 -9.81
N GLN A 123 -7.24 -2.26 -10.45
CA GLN A 123 -7.21 -2.60 -11.88
C GLN A 123 -6.78 -1.40 -12.74
N GLN A 124 -7.30 -0.21 -12.42
CA GLN A 124 -6.96 1.02 -13.14
C GLN A 124 -5.44 1.33 -13.17
N TYR A 125 -4.71 1.02 -12.10
CA TYR A 125 -3.26 1.23 -12.05
C TYR A 125 -2.50 0.20 -12.88
N ILE A 126 -2.99 -1.04 -12.87
CA ILE A 126 -2.42 -2.12 -13.66
C ILE A 126 -2.67 -1.86 -15.14
N ASP A 127 -3.88 -1.44 -15.53
CA ASP A 127 -4.20 -1.07 -16.91
C ASP A 127 -3.31 0.07 -17.41
N GLU A 128 -3.09 1.10 -16.57
CA GLU A 128 -2.20 2.22 -16.89
C GLU A 128 -0.74 1.76 -17.15
N ILE A 129 -0.25 0.75 -16.38
CA ILE A 129 1.08 0.19 -16.62
C ILE A 129 1.13 -0.57 -17.94
N PHE A 130 0.11 -1.39 -18.27
CA PHE A 130 0.04 -2.10 -19.54
C PHE A 130 -0.06 -1.16 -20.74
N ASP A 131 -0.69 0.01 -20.58
CA ASP A 131 -0.76 1.03 -21.63
C ASP A 131 0.59 1.73 -21.87
N LYS A 132 1.40 1.88 -20.83
CA LYS A 132 2.70 2.58 -20.88
C LYS A 132 3.87 1.67 -21.21
N GLU A 133 3.79 0.41 -20.82
CA GLU A 133 4.91 -0.52 -20.84
C GLU A 133 4.59 -1.79 -21.62
N LYS A 134 5.60 -2.29 -22.32
CA LYS A 134 5.48 -3.61 -22.93
C LYS A 134 5.76 -4.69 -21.91
N ILE A 135 4.76 -5.43 -21.48
CA ILE A 135 4.85 -6.53 -20.53
C ILE A 135 4.60 -7.85 -21.29
N ASP A 136 5.44 -8.85 -21.05
CA ASP A 136 5.29 -10.20 -21.60
C ASP A 136 4.68 -11.17 -20.57
N TYR A 137 5.03 -10.98 -19.27
CA TYR A 137 4.54 -11.83 -18.17
C TYR A 137 4.33 -11.02 -16.88
N VAL A 138 3.37 -11.48 -16.08
CA VAL A 138 3.20 -11.03 -14.70
C VAL A 138 3.87 -12.01 -13.76
N PHE A 139 4.51 -11.52 -12.71
CA PHE A 139 5.13 -12.31 -11.68
C PHE A 139 4.65 -11.90 -10.29
N TYR A 140 4.17 -12.88 -9.53
CA TYR A 140 3.80 -12.69 -8.14
C TYR A 140 4.92 -13.17 -7.20
N PRO A 141 5.40 -12.35 -6.26
CA PRO A 141 6.60 -12.70 -5.49
C PRO A 141 6.40 -13.82 -4.47
N ASP A 142 5.16 -14.23 -4.20
CA ASP A 142 4.84 -15.41 -3.40
C ASP A 142 3.44 -15.95 -3.69
N ASN A 143 3.11 -17.10 -3.06
CA ASN A 143 1.83 -17.76 -3.26
C ASN A 143 0.65 -16.89 -2.77
N GLY A 144 0.82 -16.12 -1.69
CA GLY A 144 -0.24 -15.27 -1.14
C GLY A 144 -0.62 -14.14 -2.11
N SER A 145 0.38 -13.46 -2.69
CA SER A 145 0.13 -12.45 -3.72
C SER A 145 -0.46 -13.07 -4.99
N MET A 146 0.00 -14.27 -5.39
CA MET A 146 -0.56 -14.98 -6.53
C MET A 146 -2.05 -15.31 -6.32
N GLU A 147 -2.43 -15.94 -5.21
CA GLU A 147 -3.82 -16.28 -4.90
C GLU A 147 -4.70 -15.04 -4.91
N ARG A 148 -4.25 -13.97 -4.26
CA ARG A 148 -4.99 -12.72 -4.16
C ARG A 148 -5.18 -12.05 -5.52
N TYR A 149 -4.10 -11.77 -6.23
CA TYR A 149 -4.17 -10.94 -7.44
C TYR A 149 -4.71 -11.70 -8.65
N SER A 150 -4.56 -13.02 -8.72
CA SER A 150 -5.18 -13.82 -9.79
C SER A 150 -6.70 -13.83 -9.71
N GLU A 151 -7.29 -13.58 -8.53
CA GLU A 151 -8.74 -13.48 -8.35
C GLU A 151 -9.29 -12.10 -8.69
N ILE A 152 -8.55 -11.03 -8.37
CA ILE A 152 -9.06 -9.65 -8.47
C ILE A 152 -8.63 -8.93 -9.75
N LEU A 153 -7.49 -9.30 -10.37
CA LEU A 153 -6.98 -8.65 -11.56
C LEU A 153 -7.42 -9.37 -12.84
N LYS A 154 -7.82 -8.58 -13.82
CA LYS A 154 -8.11 -9.04 -15.19
C LYS A 154 -6.91 -8.69 -16.06
N LEU A 155 -6.03 -9.66 -16.27
CA LEU A 155 -4.89 -9.49 -17.15
C LEU A 155 -5.33 -9.56 -18.63
N PRO A 156 -4.61 -8.88 -19.57
CA PRO A 156 -4.82 -9.08 -21.01
C PRO A 156 -4.74 -10.56 -21.41
N ASN A 157 -5.52 -10.99 -22.41
CA ASN A 157 -5.67 -12.41 -22.78
C ASN A 157 -4.37 -13.12 -23.20
N ASP A 158 -3.39 -12.36 -23.67
CA ASP A 158 -2.07 -12.85 -24.09
C ASP A 158 -1.03 -12.83 -22.98
N ILE A 159 -1.39 -12.30 -21.82
CA ILE A 159 -0.51 -12.24 -20.65
C ILE A 159 -0.83 -13.39 -19.70
N THR A 160 0.20 -14.15 -19.36
CA THR A 160 0.14 -15.18 -18.35
C THR A 160 1.01 -14.81 -17.15
N TYR A 161 0.80 -15.49 -16.03
CA TYR A 161 1.57 -15.26 -14.81
C TYR A 161 2.28 -16.51 -14.32
N PHE A 162 3.28 -16.31 -13.50
CA PHE A 162 3.98 -17.30 -12.70
C PHE A 162 4.35 -16.68 -11.34
N TYR A 163 4.85 -17.46 -10.39
CA TYR A 163 5.05 -16.94 -9.04
C TYR A 163 6.31 -17.46 -8.36
N GLY A 164 6.69 -16.79 -7.27
CA GLY A 164 7.80 -17.18 -6.41
C GLY A 164 7.32 -18.02 -5.23
N ASN A 165 8.15 -18.93 -4.77
CA ASN A 165 7.94 -19.67 -3.53
C ASN A 165 9.10 -19.42 -2.57
N LYS A 166 8.77 -18.81 -1.41
CA LYS A 166 9.74 -18.47 -0.36
C LYS A 166 9.75 -19.55 0.70
N LYS A 167 10.89 -20.21 0.88
CA LYS A 167 11.11 -21.07 2.04
C LYS A 167 11.86 -20.28 3.12
N ARG A 168 11.25 -20.14 4.29
CA ARG A 168 11.85 -19.46 5.43
C ARG A 168 12.36 -20.46 6.45
N ASP A 169 13.48 -20.13 7.07
CA ASP A 169 13.93 -20.79 8.28
C ASP A 169 12.95 -20.47 9.43
N LEU A 170 12.44 -21.50 10.07
CA LEU A 170 11.41 -21.35 11.12
C LEU A 170 11.91 -20.67 12.39
N GLN A 171 13.23 -20.71 12.66
CA GLN A 171 13.80 -20.11 13.87
C GLN A 171 14.21 -18.66 13.66
N THR A 172 14.79 -18.35 12.51
CA THR A 172 15.34 -17.03 12.21
C THR A 172 14.43 -16.14 11.35
N GLY A 173 13.39 -16.71 10.73
CA GLY A 173 12.53 -16.03 9.76
C GLY A 173 13.21 -15.64 8.45
N LYS A 174 14.51 -15.96 8.27
CA LYS A 174 15.27 -15.63 7.05
C LYS A 174 14.82 -16.51 5.89
N ILE A 175 14.80 -15.94 4.69
CA ILE A 175 14.57 -16.70 3.47
C ILE A 175 15.82 -17.55 3.20
N ILE A 176 15.65 -18.87 3.19
CA ILE A 176 16.71 -19.85 2.94
C ILE A 176 16.68 -20.40 1.52
N ASN A 177 15.55 -20.30 0.84
CA ASN A 177 15.41 -20.64 -0.56
C ASN A 177 14.33 -19.77 -1.22
N TYR A 178 14.51 -19.49 -2.51
CA TYR A 178 13.56 -18.76 -3.34
C TYR A 178 13.53 -19.39 -4.73
N GLU A 179 12.41 -19.96 -5.10
CA GLU A 179 12.23 -20.70 -6.34
C GLU A 179 11.14 -20.05 -7.19
N LEU A 180 11.31 -20.09 -8.52
CA LEU A 180 10.29 -19.71 -9.47
C LEU A 180 9.42 -20.94 -9.77
N VAL A 181 8.11 -20.82 -9.59
CA VAL A 181 7.13 -21.88 -9.84
C VAL A 181 6.39 -21.58 -11.13
N ASP A 182 6.18 -22.62 -11.95
CA ASP A 182 5.50 -22.54 -13.25
C ASP A 182 6.13 -21.46 -14.19
N CYS A 183 7.45 -21.25 -14.03
CA CYS A 183 8.18 -20.24 -14.78
C CYS A 183 8.31 -20.65 -16.25
N PRO A 184 7.75 -19.88 -17.21
CA PRO A 184 7.93 -20.12 -18.64
C PRO A 184 9.35 -19.79 -19.10
N ASP A 185 9.62 -19.87 -20.40
CA ASP A 185 10.83 -19.30 -20.97
C ASP A 185 10.71 -17.78 -20.99
N ILE A 186 11.48 -17.13 -20.11
CA ILE A 186 11.50 -15.66 -19.95
C ILE A 186 12.74 -14.98 -20.54
N GLN A 187 13.52 -15.72 -21.36
CA GLN A 187 14.68 -15.15 -22.03
C GLN A 187 14.29 -13.94 -22.89
N ASN A 188 14.90 -12.78 -22.66
CA ASN A 188 14.60 -11.49 -23.33
C ASN A 188 13.14 -11.00 -23.17
N LYS A 189 12.45 -11.37 -22.08
CA LYS A 189 11.07 -11.01 -21.79
C LYS A 189 11.00 -9.93 -20.71
N ASN A 190 10.00 -9.05 -20.82
CA ASN A 190 9.70 -8.00 -19.84
C ASN A 190 8.70 -8.52 -18.81
N ILE A 191 9.02 -8.36 -17.55
CA ILE A 191 8.28 -8.91 -16.42
C ILE A 191 7.73 -7.80 -15.55
N LEU A 192 6.42 -7.84 -15.24
CA LEU A 192 5.82 -6.98 -14.21
C LEU A 192 5.63 -7.79 -12.93
N ILE A 193 6.32 -7.40 -11.88
CA ILE A 193 6.11 -7.91 -10.51
C ILE A 193 4.96 -7.13 -9.89
N ILE A 194 4.00 -7.81 -9.25
CA ILE A 194 2.85 -7.20 -8.58
C ILE A 194 2.79 -7.67 -7.13
N ASP A 195 2.70 -6.69 -6.19
CA ASP A 195 2.49 -6.96 -4.75
C ASP A 195 1.79 -5.76 -4.09
N ASP A 196 1.38 -5.90 -2.81
CA ASP A 196 0.74 -4.83 -2.04
C ASP A 196 1.75 -3.81 -1.47
N LEU A 197 2.88 -4.28 -0.95
CA LEU A 197 3.78 -3.47 -0.13
C LEU A 197 5.26 -3.68 -0.42
N CYS A 198 5.99 -2.59 -0.58
CA CYS A 198 7.44 -2.57 -0.56
C CYS A 198 7.97 -1.78 0.65
N ALA A 199 8.61 -2.48 1.60
CA ALA A 199 9.40 -1.85 2.66
C ALA A 199 10.87 -1.70 2.22
N PHE A 200 11.79 -2.51 2.76
CA PHE A 200 13.21 -2.49 2.36
C PHE A 200 13.48 -3.10 0.98
N GLY A 201 12.51 -3.78 0.38
CA GLY A 201 12.60 -4.38 -0.96
C GLY A 201 13.36 -5.69 -1.05
N GLY A 202 13.65 -6.36 0.07
CA GLY A 202 14.43 -7.60 0.09
C GLY A 202 13.82 -8.74 -0.73
N THR A 203 12.49 -8.90 -0.69
CA THR A 203 11.76 -9.88 -1.52
C THR A 203 11.95 -9.61 -3.01
N PHE A 204 11.78 -8.35 -3.42
CA PHE A 204 11.86 -7.95 -4.82
C PHE A 204 13.31 -8.00 -5.35
N LYS A 205 14.31 -7.78 -4.49
CA LYS A 205 15.71 -7.99 -4.83
C LYS A 205 15.96 -9.47 -5.17
N LEU A 206 15.54 -10.40 -4.30
CA LEU A 206 15.69 -11.83 -4.55
C LEU A 206 14.92 -12.29 -5.81
N ALA A 207 13.71 -11.79 -6.01
CA ALA A 207 12.94 -12.04 -7.21
C ALA A 207 13.68 -11.54 -8.45
N GLY A 208 14.15 -10.30 -8.44
CA GLY A 208 14.91 -9.70 -9.54
C GLY A 208 16.18 -10.48 -9.88
N GLU A 209 16.94 -10.96 -8.87
CA GLU A 209 18.11 -11.82 -9.07
C GLU A 209 17.72 -13.10 -9.83
N LYS A 210 16.66 -13.79 -9.39
CA LYS A 210 16.20 -15.03 -10.04
C LYS A 210 15.65 -14.81 -11.44
N LEU A 211 14.93 -13.72 -11.67
CA LEU A 211 14.41 -13.38 -13.00
C LEU A 211 15.56 -13.01 -13.96
N LYS A 212 16.56 -12.23 -13.52
CA LYS A 212 17.75 -11.92 -14.33
C LYS A 212 18.61 -13.18 -14.58
N GLU A 213 18.76 -14.10 -13.63
CA GLU A 213 19.42 -15.41 -13.83
C GLU A 213 18.75 -16.23 -14.95
N LYS A 214 17.43 -16.07 -15.14
CA LYS A 214 16.64 -16.71 -16.21
C LYS A 214 16.61 -15.91 -17.52
N GLY A 215 17.31 -14.79 -17.59
CA GLY A 215 17.45 -13.99 -18.80
C GLY A 215 16.34 -12.98 -19.03
N ALA A 216 15.54 -12.61 -18.02
CA ALA A 216 14.57 -11.53 -18.15
C ALA A 216 15.23 -10.23 -18.62
N ASN A 217 14.56 -9.51 -19.54
CA ASN A 217 14.99 -8.21 -20.03
C ASN A 217 14.64 -7.14 -19.00
N ASP A 218 13.57 -6.41 -19.17
CA ASP A 218 13.14 -5.38 -18.22
C ASP A 218 12.31 -6.03 -17.10
N ILE A 219 12.59 -5.62 -15.86
CA ILE A 219 11.84 -6.04 -14.68
C ILE A 219 11.23 -4.80 -14.04
N LEU A 220 9.90 -4.72 -14.08
CA LEU A 220 9.13 -3.65 -13.48
C LEU A 220 8.48 -4.17 -12.20
N LEU A 221 8.27 -3.28 -11.23
CA LEU A 221 7.56 -3.56 -10.01
C LEU A 221 6.36 -2.62 -9.89
N TYR A 222 5.19 -3.18 -9.61
CA TYR A 222 4.06 -2.44 -9.05
C TYR A 222 3.86 -2.86 -7.60
N VAL A 223 3.75 -1.87 -6.72
CA VAL A 223 3.27 -2.03 -5.35
C VAL A 223 2.33 -0.89 -5.00
N SER A 224 1.17 -1.20 -4.45
CA SER A 224 0.22 -0.17 -4.03
C SER A 224 0.82 0.75 -2.97
N HIS A 225 1.65 0.19 -2.09
CA HIS A 225 2.27 0.90 -0.98
C HIS A 225 3.79 0.76 -1.00
N CYS A 226 4.50 1.89 -1.07
CA CYS A 226 5.95 1.91 -0.96
C CYS A 226 6.37 2.72 0.26
N GLU A 227 7.11 2.11 1.18
CA GLU A 227 7.64 2.82 2.35
C GLU A 227 8.93 3.57 2.00
N ASN A 228 9.20 4.70 2.67
CA ASN A 228 10.49 5.40 2.57
C ASN A 228 11.68 4.52 3.02
N SER A 229 11.43 3.41 3.70
CA SER A 229 12.44 2.42 4.06
C SER A 229 13.10 1.75 2.85
N ILE A 230 12.53 1.84 1.65
CA ILE A 230 13.12 1.35 0.39
C ILE A 230 14.53 1.96 0.15
N TYR A 231 14.74 3.23 0.54
CA TYR A 231 16.04 3.91 0.40
C TYR A 231 17.12 3.38 1.36
N LYS A 232 16.70 2.70 2.44
CA LYS A 232 17.61 2.06 3.40
C LYS A 232 17.94 0.63 3.00
N GLY A 233 17.17 0.05 2.06
CA GLY A 233 17.38 -1.28 1.51
C GLY A 233 18.43 -1.30 0.38
N GLU A 234 18.58 -2.49 -0.20
CA GLU A 234 19.51 -2.73 -1.30
C GLU A 234 18.83 -2.75 -2.67
N LEU A 235 17.49 -2.70 -2.74
CA LEU A 235 16.74 -2.87 -3.99
C LEU A 235 17.12 -1.81 -5.04
N ILE A 236 17.03 -0.53 -4.66
CA ILE A 236 17.35 0.59 -5.58
C ILE A 236 18.81 0.53 -6.04
N LYS A 237 19.74 0.21 -5.12
CA LYS A 237 21.17 0.13 -5.41
C LYS A 237 21.52 -1.07 -6.29
N SER A 238 20.74 -2.13 -6.25
CA SER A 238 21.00 -3.38 -6.97
C SER A 238 20.90 -3.23 -8.49
N LYS A 239 20.11 -2.25 -8.97
CA LYS A 239 19.81 -2.04 -10.39
C LYS A 239 19.20 -3.27 -11.07
N LEU A 240 18.51 -4.12 -10.31
CA LEU A 240 17.84 -5.32 -10.83
C LEU A 240 16.47 -4.99 -11.43
N LEU A 241 15.84 -3.92 -10.96
CA LEU A 241 14.57 -3.41 -11.47
C LEU A 241 14.82 -2.18 -12.32
N ASP A 242 14.05 -2.06 -13.39
CA ASP A 242 14.14 -0.96 -14.34
C ASP A 242 13.18 0.18 -13.96
N LYS A 243 12.00 -0.15 -13.39
CA LYS A 243 11.02 0.82 -12.87
C LYS A 243 10.25 0.26 -11.68
N ILE A 244 9.82 1.16 -10.79
CA ILE A 244 8.96 0.87 -9.66
C ILE A 244 7.76 1.81 -9.74
N TYR A 245 6.57 1.27 -9.93
CA TYR A 245 5.30 1.98 -9.91
C TYR A 245 4.66 1.85 -8.54
N THR A 246 4.26 2.95 -7.93
CA THR A 246 3.58 2.96 -6.64
C THR A 246 2.66 4.17 -6.51
N THR A 247 1.72 4.10 -5.58
CA THR A 247 0.86 5.24 -5.27
C THR A 247 1.48 6.15 -4.21
N ASP A 248 0.90 7.31 -4.01
CA ASP A 248 1.28 8.25 -2.95
C ASP A 248 0.79 7.86 -1.55
N SER A 249 0.25 6.64 -1.38
CA SER A 249 -0.43 6.19 -0.14
C SER A 249 0.39 6.36 1.14
N ILE A 250 1.70 6.06 1.10
CA ILE A 250 2.62 6.23 2.23
C ILE A 250 3.99 6.78 1.84
N LEU A 251 4.40 6.67 0.57
CA LEU A 251 5.67 7.23 0.13
C LEU A 251 5.64 8.76 0.19
N SER A 252 6.65 9.37 0.78
CA SER A 252 6.82 10.83 0.84
C SER A 252 8.10 11.32 0.16
N ASP A 253 9.10 10.46 0.00
CA ASP A 253 10.36 10.77 -0.70
C ASP A 253 10.33 10.20 -2.13
N TRP A 254 10.21 11.09 -3.11
CA TRP A 254 10.16 10.78 -4.54
C TRP A 254 11.49 11.09 -5.26
N SER A 255 12.61 11.07 -4.53
CA SER A 255 13.90 11.47 -5.06
C SER A 255 14.55 10.48 -6.03
N SER A 256 14.07 9.24 -6.07
CA SER A 256 14.61 8.20 -6.97
C SER A 256 14.01 8.28 -8.37
N ASN A 257 14.86 8.29 -9.39
CA ASN A 257 14.44 8.21 -10.81
C ASN A 257 13.89 6.83 -11.21
N LEU A 258 13.93 5.83 -10.32
CA LEU A 258 13.35 4.51 -10.54
C LEU A 258 11.91 4.41 -10.08
N ILE A 259 11.42 5.36 -9.25
CA ILE A 259 10.10 5.32 -8.64
C ILE A 259 9.18 6.31 -9.34
N TYR A 260 8.05 5.80 -9.78
CA TYR A 260 7.03 6.53 -10.52
C TYR A 260 5.72 6.49 -9.75
N ASN A 261 5.10 7.67 -9.58
CA ASN A 261 3.74 7.75 -9.06
C ASN A 261 2.75 7.27 -10.10
N ILE A 262 1.72 6.54 -9.66
CA ILE A 262 0.63 6.05 -10.51
C ILE A 262 -0.69 6.31 -9.82
N GLY A 263 -1.68 6.77 -10.61
CA GLY A 263 -3.02 7.05 -10.09
C GLY A 263 -3.23 8.46 -9.55
N ASP A 264 -2.48 9.45 -10.07
CA ASP A 264 -2.72 10.89 -9.87
C ASP A 264 -3.48 11.47 -11.06
#